data_8b8cb47de9459555b9dec9deef6966ed
#
_entry.id   8b8cb47de9459555b9dec9deef6966ed
#
_cell.length_a   1.000
_cell.length_b   1.000
_cell.length_c   1.000
_cell.angle_alpha   90.00
_cell.angle_beta   90.00
_cell.angle_gamma   90.00
#
_symmetry.space_group_name_H-M   'P 1'
#
loop_
_entity.id
_entity.type
_entity.pdbx_description
1 polymer ?
#
loop_
_entity_poly.entity_id
_entity_poly.type
_entity_poly.pdbx_seq_one_letter_code
_entity_poly.pdbx_strand_id
1 'polypeptide(L)'
;MRRRRVAALVLLGSVVLGGCGGEGPGATPGVGGCRALEIVVTTSILGDVVGNLAAGAGAVEVLMPVGADPHSFQVSASQAAALRRADLVVVNGLGLEKGMGGAIEAAAADGVLVVEAASFVEALPFGLMAGGERPGAEERDRPQGTLDPHIWTDPVRMADVVTGLGKALAAADPACAERWRERSANYRQELLSLDEEIDAILAVIPAEHRQLVTNHAALGYFADRYGFEVLGAIVPGGDTLAAPSPADLAALVQTLRRVGVRAIFAETTASADLAEAVVSELGEGVVVVALFTGSLGGPGSGAETYLAMQRTNAERIAAALGGS
;
A
#
# COMPACT_ATOMS: atom_id res chain seq x y z
N MET A 1 10.79 -46.25 -91.77
CA MET A 1 9.76 -45.44 -91.06
C MET A 1 9.83 -45.75 -89.57
N ARG A 2 10.46 -44.97 -88.73
CA ARG A 2 10.63 -45.23 -87.29
C ARG A 2 9.70 -44.25 -86.51
N ARG A 3 8.68 -44.84 -85.83
CA ARG A 3 7.82 -44.08 -84.91
C ARG A 3 8.56 -43.86 -83.57
N ARG A 4 8.82 -42.62 -83.20
CA ARG A 4 9.32 -42.22 -81.85
C ARG A 4 8.12 -42.12 -80.90
N ARG A 5 8.15 -42.91 -79.84
CA ARG A 5 7.23 -42.79 -78.70
C ARG A 5 7.75 -41.69 -77.79
N VAL A 6 6.90 -40.71 -77.51
CA VAL A 6 7.14 -39.66 -76.51
C VAL A 6 6.50 -40.14 -75.21
N ALA A 7 7.31 -40.29 -74.18
CA ALA A 7 6.83 -40.62 -72.86
C ALA A 7 6.50 -39.28 -72.12
N ALA A 8 5.25 -39.12 -71.69
CA ALA A 8 4.83 -37.99 -70.88
C ALA A 8 5.07 -38.33 -69.40
N LEU A 9 5.86 -37.51 -68.76
CA LEU A 9 6.13 -37.56 -67.30
C LEU A 9 5.03 -36.77 -66.58
N VAL A 10 4.17 -37.42 -65.79
CA VAL A 10 3.18 -36.78 -64.94
C VAL A 10 3.84 -36.48 -63.59
N LEU A 11 4.06 -35.20 -63.32
CA LEU A 11 4.47 -34.72 -61.99
C LEU A 11 3.21 -34.58 -61.12
N LEU A 12 3.08 -35.42 -60.07
CA LEU A 12 2.11 -35.23 -58.99
C LEU A 12 2.67 -34.12 -58.08
N GLY A 13 2.04 -32.96 -58.13
CA GLY A 13 2.29 -31.90 -57.16
C GLY A 13 1.47 -32.17 -55.88
N SER A 14 2.14 -32.44 -54.77
CA SER A 14 1.54 -32.51 -53.46
C SER A 14 1.18 -31.10 -52.97
N VAL A 15 -0.08 -30.76 -52.87
CA VAL A 15 -0.60 -29.55 -52.26
C VAL A 15 -0.57 -29.76 -50.74
N VAL A 16 0.34 -29.12 -50.03
CA VAL A 16 0.35 -29.02 -48.56
C VAL A 16 -0.63 -27.91 -48.20
N LEU A 17 -1.82 -28.27 -47.71
CA LEU A 17 -2.71 -27.31 -47.04
C LEU A 17 -2.10 -26.89 -45.73
N GLY A 18 -1.48 -25.72 -45.72
CA GLY A 18 -1.08 -25.02 -44.49
C GLY A 18 -2.34 -24.56 -43.77
N GLY A 19 -2.65 -25.19 -42.62
CA GLY A 19 -3.67 -24.72 -41.69
C GLY A 19 -3.22 -23.39 -41.08
N CYS A 20 -3.93 -22.30 -41.36
CA CYS A 20 -3.84 -21.07 -40.60
C CYS A 20 -4.46 -21.32 -39.21
N GLY A 21 -3.62 -21.72 -38.25
CA GLY A 21 -3.93 -21.57 -36.82
C GLY A 21 -3.85 -20.09 -36.50
N GLY A 22 -4.99 -19.46 -36.19
CA GLY A 22 -5.01 -18.11 -35.65
C GLY A 22 -4.32 -18.08 -34.28
N GLU A 23 -3.11 -17.57 -34.22
CA GLU A 23 -2.48 -17.17 -32.99
C GLU A 23 -3.26 -15.95 -32.47
N GLY A 24 -3.94 -16.10 -31.34
CA GLY A 24 -4.44 -15.01 -30.55
C GLY A 24 -3.29 -14.10 -30.12
N PRO A 25 -3.54 -12.85 -29.66
CA PRO A 25 -2.48 -11.90 -29.31
C PRO A 25 -1.55 -12.55 -28.28
N GLY A 26 -0.33 -12.87 -28.75
CA GLY A 26 0.65 -13.61 -28.00
C GLY A 26 1.09 -12.83 -26.77
N ALA A 27 0.99 -13.45 -25.61
CA ALA A 27 1.65 -13.02 -24.41
C ALA A 27 3.16 -12.88 -24.70
N THR A 28 3.73 -11.72 -24.39
CA THR A 28 5.18 -11.46 -24.55
C THR A 28 5.94 -12.47 -23.68
N PRO A 29 6.88 -13.26 -24.22
CA PRO A 29 7.65 -14.19 -23.39
C PRO A 29 8.46 -13.42 -22.36
N GLY A 30 8.23 -13.67 -21.08
CA GLY A 30 9.04 -13.18 -19.98
C GLY A 30 10.45 -13.78 -20.05
N VAL A 31 11.42 -13.13 -19.42
CA VAL A 31 12.81 -13.59 -19.34
C VAL A 31 12.83 -14.96 -18.65
N GLY A 32 13.32 -16.00 -19.33
CA GLY A 32 13.47 -17.35 -18.77
C GLY A 32 12.24 -18.26 -18.85
N GLY A 33 11.26 -17.99 -19.74
CA GLY A 33 10.07 -18.84 -19.93
C GLY A 33 8.92 -18.55 -18.97
N CYS A 34 9.03 -17.54 -18.12
CA CYS A 34 7.97 -17.04 -17.28
C CYS A 34 6.92 -16.30 -18.10
N ARG A 35 5.65 -16.47 -17.74
CA ARG A 35 4.59 -15.59 -18.25
C ARG A 35 4.76 -14.20 -17.62
N ALA A 36 4.73 -13.15 -18.43
CA ALA A 36 4.65 -11.79 -17.91
C ALA A 36 3.22 -11.57 -17.37
N LEU A 37 3.07 -11.52 -16.03
CA LEU A 37 1.78 -11.21 -15.42
C LEU A 37 1.45 -9.73 -15.60
N GLU A 38 0.20 -9.41 -15.94
CA GLU A 38 -0.38 -8.07 -15.83
C GLU A 38 -0.96 -7.91 -14.41
N ILE A 39 -0.24 -7.18 -13.56
CA ILE A 39 -0.60 -6.99 -12.16
C ILE A 39 -1.11 -5.55 -11.99
N VAL A 40 -2.31 -5.38 -11.45
CA VAL A 40 -2.86 -4.08 -11.09
C VAL A 40 -2.85 -3.93 -9.57
N VAL A 41 -2.38 -2.79 -9.07
CA VAL A 41 -2.24 -2.51 -7.64
C VAL A 41 -2.95 -1.20 -7.31
N THR A 42 -3.62 -1.13 -6.18
CA THR A 42 -4.43 0.04 -5.82
C THR A 42 -3.58 1.24 -5.42
N THR A 43 -2.68 1.10 -4.44
CA THR A 43 -1.94 2.21 -3.84
C THR A 43 -0.50 2.30 -4.35
N SER A 44 0.12 3.48 -4.29
CA SER A 44 1.54 3.66 -4.61
C SER A 44 2.45 2.85 -3.69
N ILE A 45 2.09 2.69 -2.42
CA ILE A 45 2.81 1.91 -1.42
C ILE A 45 2.85 0.43 -1.81
N LEU A 46 1.70 -0.18 -2.04
CA LEU A 46 1.63 -1.57 -2.52
C LEU A 46 2.25 -1.71 -3.92
N GLY A 47 2.20 -0.67 -4.75
CA GLY A 47 2.83 -0.63 -6.06
C GLY A 47 4.34 -0.82 -5.99
N ASP A 48 5.02 -0.14 -5.06
CA ASP A 48 6.46 -0.33 -4.82
C ASP A 48 6.75 -1.74 -4.28
N VAL A 49 5.99 -2.19 -3.28
CA VAL A 49 6.15 -3.53 -2.69
C VAL A 49 5.99 -4.63 -3.74
N VAL A 50 4.92 -4.60 -4.53
CA VAL A 50 4.67 -5.58 -5.60
C VAL A 50 5.69 -5.43 -6.73
N GLY A 51 6.13 -4.20 -7.04
CA GLY A 51 7.17 -3.91 -8.01
C GLY A 51 8.50 -4.60 -7.68
N ASN A 52 8.90 -4.62 -6.40
CA ASN A 52 10.08 -5.35 -5.92
C ASN A 52 9.95 -6.87 -6.12
N LEU A 53 8.75 -7.42 -5.93
CA LEU A 53 8.49 -8.84 -6.20
C LEU A 53 8.45 -9.12 -7.72
N ALA A 54 7.85 -8.23 -8.50
CA ALA A 54 7.61 -8.44 -9.93
C ALA A 54 8.83 -8.15 -10.81
N ALA A 55 9.88 -7.46 -10.31
CA ALA A 55 10.99 -6.95 -11.12
C ALA A 55 11.45 -7.92 -12.24
N GLY A 56 11.10 -7.60 -13.50
CA GLY A 56 11.42 -8.40 -14.70
C GLY A 56 10.61 -9.69 -14.89
N ALA A 57 9.53 -9.93 -14.11
CA ALA A 57 8.64 -11.08 -14.25
C ALA A 57 7.16 -10.70 -14.50
N GLY A 58 6.84 -9.40 -14.41
CA GLY A 58 5.49 -8.90 -14.66
C GLY A 58 5.49 -7.39 -14.85
N ALA A 59 4.40 -6.86 -15.41
CA ALA A 59 4.11 -5.45 -15.46
C ALA A 59 3.21 -5.08 -14.28
N VAL A 60 3.56 -4.03 -13.55
CA VAL A 60 2.77 -3.53 -12.41
C VAL A 60 2.18 -2.17 -12.80
N GLU A 61 0.85 -2.10 -12.88
CA GLU A 61 0.11 -0.86 -13.05
C GLU A 61 -0.44 -0.42 -11.68
N VAL A 62 -0.09 0.80 -11.26
CA VAL A 62 -0.56 1.40 -10.00
C VAL A 62 -1.70 2.35 -10.32
N LEU A 63 -2.86 2.16 -9.69
CA LEU A 63 -4.06 2.96 -9.96
C LEU A 63 -4.00 4.34 -9.33
N MET A 64 -3.55 4.44 -8.07
CA MET A 64 -3.45 5.72 -7.36
C MET A 64 -2.11 6.37 -7.63
N PRO A 65 -2.07 7.58 -8.22
CA PRO A 65 -0.82 8.31 -8.37
C PRO A 65 -0.21 8.66 -7.01
N VAL A 66 1.10 8.89 -7.00
CA VAL A 66 1.79 9.41 -5.81
C VAL A 66 1.12 10.71 -5.33
N GLY A 67 0.87 10.81 -4.03
CA GLY A 67 0.18 11.93 -3.40
C GLY A 67 -1.34 11.81 -3.37
N ALA A 68 -1.93 10.77 -3.97
CA ALA A 68 -3.37 10.54 -3.85
C ALA A 68 -3.72 9.98 -2.47
N ASP A 69 -4.84 10.45 -1.94
CA ASP A 69 -5.43 9.95 -0.71
C ASP A 69 -6.23 8.67 -0.99
N PRO A 70 -5.86 7.51 -0.37
CA PRO A 70 -6.51 6.24 -0.65
C PRO A 70 -7.97 6.15 -0.18
N HIS A 71 -8.38 6.95 0.82
CA HIS A 71 -9.75 6.93 1.34
C HIS A 71 -10.75 7.61 0.40
N SER A 72 -10.30 8.62 -0.36
CA SER A 72 -11.15 9.46 -1.21
C SER A 72 -11.00 9.18 -2.70
N PHE A 73 -10.00 8.38 -3.11
CA PHE A 73 -9.70 8.13 -4.51
C PHE A 73 -10.84 7.40 -5.23
N GLN A 74 -11.14 7.86 -6.45
CA GLN A 74 -12.15 7.28 -7.35
C GLN A 74 -11.49 6.80 -8.64
N VAL A 75 -11.83 5.60 -9.09
CA VAL A 75 -11.30 5.08 -10.36
C VAL A 75 -11.97 5.72 -11.57
N SER A 76 -11.19 6.00 -12.59
CA SER A 76 -11.69 6.34 -13.92
C SER A 76 -12.20 5.09 -14.66
N ALA A 77 -12.96 5.29 -15.74
CA ALA A 77 -13.43 4.20 -16.59
C ALA A 77 -12.28 3.37 -17.19
N SER A 78 -11.14 4.00 -17.54
CA SER A 78 -9.95 3.30 -18.03
C SER A 78 -9.30 2.43 -16.96
N GLN A 79 -9.22 2.90 -15.72
CA GLN A 79 -8.69 2.13 -14.59
C GLN A 79 -9.61 0.97 -14.20
N ALA A 80 -10.93 1.18 -14.21
CA ALA A 80 -11.89 0.10 -14.03
C ALA A 80 -11.76 -0.99 -15.11
N ALA A 81 -11.47 -0.59 -16.37
CA ALA A 81 -11.18 -1.53 -17.43
C ALA A 81 -9.81 -2.24 -17.26
N ALA A 82 -8.80 -1.57 -16.68
CA ALA A 82 -7.51 -2.19 -16.33
C ALA A 82 -7.70 -3.29 -15.26
N LEU A 83 -8.45 -3.01 -14.20
CA LEU A 83 -8.79 -4.01 -13.15
C LEU A 83 -9.38 -5.29 -13.77
N ARG A 84 -10.29 -5.16 -14.73
CA ARG A 84 -10.96 -6.32 -15.37
C ARG A 84 -10.08 -7.10 -16.35
N ARG A 85 -8.97 -6.53 -16.81
CA ARG A 85 -8.02 -7.21 -17.72
C ARG A 85 -6.82 -7.80 -17.00
N ALA A 86 -6.61 -7.45 -15.74
CA ALA A 86 -5.48 -7.92 -14.95
C ALA A 86 -5.49 -9.45 -14.79
N ASP A 87 -4.31 -10.05 -14.72
CA ASP A 87 -4.13 -11.42 -14.26
C ASP A 87 -4.30 -11.53 -12.75
N LEU A 88 -3.89 -10.47 -12.04
CA LEU A 88 -3.96 -10.36 -10.60
C LEU A 88 -4.14 -8.89 -10.18
N VAL A 89 -5.05 -8.65 -9.25
CA VAL A 89 -5.26 -7.36 -8.60
C VAL A 89 -4.83 -7.46 -7.14
N VAL A 90 -3.98 -6.54 -6.69
CA VAL A 90 -3.59 -6.42 -5.27
C VAL A 90 -4.25 -5.18 -4.69
N VAL A 91 -4.99 -5.37 -3.63
CA VAL A 91 -5.64 -4.32 -2.85
C VAL A 91 -5.15 -4.35 -1.40
N ASN A 92 -5.29 -3.24 -0.68
CA ASN A 92 -4.99 -3.24 0.75
C ASN A 92 -6.04 -4.06 1.54
N GLY A 93 -7.31 -3.83 1.26
CA GLY A 93 -8.42 -4.41 2.01
C GLY A 93 -8.83 -3.59 3.23
N LEU A 94 -9.62 -4.19 4.12
CA LEU A 94 -10.16 -3.56 5.35
C LEU A 94 -10.93 -2.26 5.09
N GLY A 95 -11.47 -2.10 3.87
CA GLY A 95 -12.27 -0.94 3.49
C GLY A 95 -11.46 0.33 3.22
N LEU A 96 -10.15 0.25 2.99
CA LEU A 96 -9.33 1.40 2.59
C LEU A 96 -9.83 1.99 1.27
N GLU A 97 -10.06 1.13 0.27
CA GLU A 97 -10.41 1.49 -1.10
C GLU A 97 -11.92 1.66 -1.30
N LYS A 98 -12.61 2.39 -0.42
CA LYS A 98 -14.08 2.56 -0.51
C LYS A 98 -14.54 3.09 -1.86
N GLY A 99 -13.82 4.06 -2.42
CA GLY A 99 -14.15 4.67 -3.71
C GLY A 99 -13.93 3.78 -4.93
N MET A 100 -13.27 2.63 -4.75
CA MET A 100 -12.98 1.65 -5.82
C MET A 100 -13.71 0.32 -5.63
N GLY A 101 -14.37 0.10 -4.50
CA GLY A 101 -14.95 -1.20 -4.12
C GLY A 101 -15.80 -1.82 -5.21
N GLY A 102 -16.73 -1.07 -5.82
CA GLY A 102 -17.56 -1.59 -6.91
C GLY A 102 -16.79 -2.02 -8.16
N ALA A 103 -15.67 -1.35 -8.48
CA ALA A 103 -14.84 -1.72 -9.63
C ALA A 103 -14.00 -2.99 -9.33
N ILE A 104 -13.52 -3.12 -8.08
CA ILE A 104 -12.79 -4.31 -7.61
C ILE A 104 -13.73 -5.52 -7.58
N GLU A 105 -14.93 -5.36 -7.04
CA GLU A 105 -15.97 -6.41 -7.02
C GLU A 105 -16.35 -6.87 -8.43
N ALA A 106 -16.49 -5.92 -9.38
CA ALA A 106 -16.78 -6.25 -10.76
C ALA A 106 -15.65 -7.05 -11.43
N ALA A 107 -14.38 -6.70 -11.17
CA ALA A 107 -13.23 -7.46 -11.66
C ALA A 107 -13.21 -8.88 -11.08
N ALA A 108 -13.45 -9.03 -9.79
CA ALA A 108 -13.56 -10.33 -9.13
C ALA A 108 -14.70 -11.18 -9.70
N ALA A 109 -15.86 -10.57 -9.98
CA ALA A 109 -17.00 -11.24 -10.61
C ALA A 109 -16.71 -11.70 -12.05
N ASP A 110 -15.83 -11.00 -12.78
CA ASP A 110 -15.34 -11.40 -14.10
C ASP A 110 -14.24 -12.49 -14.02
N GLY A 111 -13.86 -12.94 -12.82
CA GLY A 111 -12.91 -14.03 -12.61
C GLY A 111 -11.46 -13.58 -12.42
N VAL A 112 -11.18 -12.27 -12.27
CA VAL A 112 -9.85 -11.75 -11.93
C VAL A 112 -9.48 -12.17 -10.51
N LEU A 113 -8.26 -12.65 -10.32
CA LEU A 113 -7.74 -12.96 -8.98
C LEU A 113 -7.50 -11.67 -8.21
N VAL A 114 -8.30 -11.41 -7.18
CA VAL A 114 -8.10 -10.29 -6.26
C VAL A 114 -7.46 -10.79 -4.97
N VAL A 115 -6.36 -10.16 -4.56
CA VAL A 115 -5.61 -10.48 -3.35
C VAL A 115 -5.61 -9.28 -2.41
N GLU A 116 -6.17 -9.46 -1.23
CA GLU A 116 -6.16 -8.45 -0.16
C GLU A 116 -4.89 -8.60 0.70
N ALA A 117 -4.05 -7.56 0.72
CA ALA A 117 -2.82 -7.53 1.50
C ALA A 117 -3.07 -7.74 3.00
N ALA A 118 -4.12 -7.11 3.53
CA ALA A 118 -4.48 -7.22 4.94
C ALA A 118 -4.93 -8.63 5.36
N SER A 119 -5.27 -9.52 4.41
CA SER A 119 -5.61 -10.91 4.73
C SER A 119 -4.42 -11.74 5.24
N PHE A 120 -3.21 -11.23 5.10
CA PHE A 120 -1.99 -11.92 5.53
C PHE A 120 -1.48 -11.49 6.91
N VAL A 121 -2.16 -10.57 7.59
CA VAL A 121 -1.76 -10.03 8.89
C VAL A 121 -2.92 -10.09 9.88
N GLU A 122 -2.58 -10.09 11.17
CA GLU A 122 -3.58 -9.85 12.21
C GLU A 122 -3.88 -8.35 12.27
N ALA A 123 -5.10 -8.00 11.87
CA ALA A 123 -5.51 -6.61 11.82
C ALA A 123 -5.87 -6.09 13.22
N LEU A 124 -5.40 -4.88 13.52
CA LEU A 124 -5.72 -4.18 14.77
C LEU A 124 -7.09 -3.49 14.68
N PRO A 125 -7.86 -3.43 15.76
CA PRO A 125 -9.01 -2.55 15.80
C PRO A 125 -8.57 -1.08 15.84
N PHE A 126 -9.35 -0.20 15.21
CA PHE A 126 -9.12 1.24 15.33
C PHE A 126 -9.10 1.69 16.78
N GLY A 127 -8.18 2.61 17.11
CA GLY A 127 -8.13 3.28 18.41
C GLY A 127 -7.53 2.43 19.53
N LEU A 128 -6.71 1.40 19.20
CA LEU A 128 -5.80 0.82 20.17
C LEU A 128 -4.78 1.89 20.55
N MET A 129 -4.89 2.35 21.81
CA MET A 129 -3.87 3.17 22.43
C MET A 129 -2.96 2.29 23.28
N ALA A 130 -1.68 2.66 23.38
CA ALA A 130 -0.77 2.01 24.30
C ALA A 130 -1.37 2.08 25.73
N GLY A 131 -1.72 0.91 26.29
CA GLY A 131 -2.35 0.83 27.61
C GLY A 131 -3.77 0.26 27.64
N GLY A 132 -4.40 -0.02 26.49
CA GLY A 132 -5.71 -0.68 26.44
C GLY A 132 -6.89 0.19 26.91
N GLU A 133 -6.67 1.47 27.21
CA GLU A 133 -7.73 2.42 27.53
C GLU A 133 -8.14 3.22 26.29
N ARG A 134 -9.44 3.19 26.00
CA ARG A 134 -10.06 3.93 24.90
C ARG A 134 -10.17 5.42 25.27
N PRO A 135 -9.89 6.35 24.33
CA PRO A 135 -10.22 7.76 24.56
C PRO A 135 -11.73 7.91 24.74
N GLY A 136 -12.12 8.66 25.74
CA GLY A 136 -13.52 8.93 26.05
C GLY A 136 -14.27 9.66 24.94
N ALA A 137 -15.57 9.44 24.91
CA ALA A 137 -16.66 10.16 24.25
C ALA A 137 -16.85 9.98 22.72
N GLU A 138 -15.83 9.76 21.89
CA GLU A 138 -15.99 9.68 20.43
C GLU A 138 -16.28 8.26 19.89
N GLU A 139 -16.31 7.28 20.76
CA GLU A 139 -16.57 5.88 20.42
C GLU A 139 -18.04 5.58 20.08
N ARG A 140 -18.93 6.52 20.31
CA ARG A 140 -20.38 6.29 20.11
C ARG A 140 -20.81 6.23 18.65
N ASP A 141 -20.01 6.81 17.73
CA ASP A 141 -20.33 6.87 16.30
C ASP A 141 -19.52 5.89 15.44
N ARG A 142 -18.57 5.15 16.02
CA ARG A 142 -17.84 4.09 15.29
C ARG A 142 -18.56 2.76 15.42
N PRO A 143 -18.79 2.03 14.33
CA PRO A 143 -19.22 0.65 14.42
C PRO A 143 -18.18 -0.12 15.25
N GLN A 144 -18.61 -0.70 16.39
CA GLN A 144 -17.74 -1.55 17.19
C GLN A 144 -17.17 -2.66 16.31
N GLY A 145 -15.83 -2.79 16.27
CA GLY A 145 -15.17 -3.83 15.50
C GLY A 145 -14.63 -3.39 14.12
N THR A 146 -14.59 -2.09 13.80
CA THR A 146 -13.91 -1.63 12.59
C THR A 146 -12.41 -1.83 12.74
N LEU A 147 -11.81 -2.59 11.79
CA LEU A 147 -10.37 -2.86 11.76
C LEU A 147 -9.61 -1.72 11.08
N ASP A 148 -8.41 -1.44 11.57
CA ASP A 148 -7.51 -0.42 11.03
C ASP A 148 -6.87 -0.90 9.71
N PRO A 149 -7.08 -0.21 8.56
CA PRO A 149 -6.51 -0.62 7.29
C PRO A 149 -5.02 -0.24 7.12
N HIS A 150 -4.44 0.58 7.99
CA HIS A 150 -3.10 1.18 7.82
C HIS A 150 -1.95 0.22 8.16
N ILE A 151 -2.06 -1.04 7.71
CA ILE A 151 -1.13 -2.15 8.00
C ILE A 151 0.31 -1.85 7.59
N TRP A 152 0.50 -1.02 6.55
CA TRP A 152 1.81 -0.70 5.97
C TRP A 152 2.69 0.18 6.88
N THR A 153 2.15 0.73 7.95
CA THR A 153 2.95 1.53 8.89
C THR A 153 3.82 0.68 9.83
N ASP A 154 3.67 -0.66 9.77
CA ASP A 154 4.51 -1.64 10.45
C ASP A 154 5.28 -2.50 9.42
N PRO A 155 6.61 -2.35 9.31
CA PRO A 155 7.42 -3.13 8.37
C PRO A 155 7.38 -4.65 8.61
N VAL A 156 7.18 -5.11 9.84
CA VAL A 156 7.10 -6.55 10.15
C VAL A 156 5.80 -7.14 9.60
N ARG A 157 4.68 -6.44 9.74
CA ARG A 157 3.42 -6.84 9.10
C ARG A 157 3.54 -6.83 7.57
N MET A 158 4.24 -5.84 7.02
CA MET A 158 4.51 -5.83 5.57
C MET A 158 5.42 -6.99 5.12
N ALA A 159 6.31 -7.48 5.97
CA ALA A 159 7.09 -8.69 5.69
C ALA A 159 6.20 -9.94 5.60
N ASP A 160 5.12 -10.02 6.38
CA ASP A 160 4.12 -11.09 6.28
C ASP A 160 3.24 -10.93 5.03
N VAL A 161 2.83 -9.69 4.70
CA VAL A 161 2.16 -9.37 3.43
C VAL A 161 2.99 -9.83 2.24
N VAL A 162 4.27 -9.50 2.20
CA VAL A 162 5.22 -9.92 1.14
C VAL A 162 5.30 -11.44 1.02
N THR A 163 5.31 -12.14 2.14
CA THR A 163 5.29 -13.62 2.16
C THR A 163 3.99 -14.17 1.54
N GLY A 164 2.85 -13.57 1.88
CA GLY A 164 1.54 -13.92 1.33
C GLY A 164 1.43 -13.64 -0.17
N LEU A 165 1.85 -12.44 -0.58
CA LEU A 165 1.87 -12.03 -1.99
C LEU A 165 2.79 -12.93 -2.82
N GLY A 166 3.98 -13.31 -2.31
CA GLY A 166 4.88 -14.23 -2.99
C GLY A 166 4.24 -15.59 -3.25
N LYS A 167 3.42 -16.10 -2.32
CA LYS A 167 2.64 -17.34 -2.50
C LYS A 167 1.54 -17.16 -3.55
N ALA A 168 0.81 -16.05 -3.52
CA ALA A 168 -0.25 -15.75 -4.48
C ALA A 168 0.32 -15.63 -5.91
N LEU A 169 1.42 -14.90 -6.10
CA LEU A 169 2.13 -14.76 -7.37
C LEU A 169 2.66 -16.11 -7.88
N ALA A 170 3.25 -16.93 -7.00
CA ALA A 170 3.71 -18.26 -7.35
C ALA A 170 2.56 -19.21 -7.76
N ALA A 171 1.37 -19.01 -7.23
CA ALA A 171 0.17 -19.76 -7.64
C ALA A 171 -0.38 -19.26 -8.97
N ALA A 172 -0.33 -17.95 -9.24
CA ALA A 172 -0.77 -17.34 -10.50
C ALA A 172 0.19 -17.66 -11.67
N ASP A 173 1.49 -17.83 -11.39
CA ASP A 173 2.52 -18.22 -12.37
C ASP A 173 3.36 -19.41 -11.87
N PRO A 174 2.82 -20.65 -11.94
CA PRO A 174 3.52 -21.84 -11.47
C PRO A 174 4.84 -22.12 -12.20
N ALA A 175 4.99 -21.67 -13.45
CA ALA A 175 6.23 -21.84 -14.22
C ALA A 175 7.42 -21.06 -13.59
N CYS A 176 7.14 -19.98 -12.85
CA CYS A 176 8.12 -19.15 -12.20
C CYS A 176 7.96 -19.08 -10.67
N ALA A 177 7.25 -20.06 -10.09
CA ALA A 177 6.94 -20.09 -8.67
C ALA A 177 8.17 -19.93 -7.76
N GLU A 178 9.32 -20.52 -8.13
CA GLU A 178 10.56 -20.42 -7.35
C GLU A 178 11.09 -18.98 -7.33
N ARG A 179 11.06 -18.30 -8.47
CA ARG A 179 11.49 -16.91 -8.59
C ARG A 179 10.63 -15.97 -7.72
N TRP A 180 9.31 -16.20 -7.69
CA TRP A 180 8.39 -15.42 -6.83
C TRP A 180 8.70 -15.63 -5.35
N ARG A 181 8.97 -16.89 -4.94
CA ARG A 181 9.33 -17.22 -3.56
C ARG A 181 10.68 -16.61 -3.15
N GLU A 182 11.69 -16.71 -4.01
CA GLU A 182 13.02 -16.15 -3.75
C GLU A 182 12.97 -14.64 -3.57
N ARG A 183 12.28 -13.92 -4.46
CA ARG A 183 12.14 -12.47 -4.36
C ARG A 183 11.36 -12.04 -3.12
N SER A 184 10.28 -12.75 -2.83
CA SER A 184 9.52 -12.54 -1.61
C SER A 184 10.38 -12.74 -0.36
N ALA A 185 11.19 -13.80 -0.32
CA ALA A 185 12.10 -14.05 0.80
C ALA A 185 13.16 -12.95 0.96
N ASN A 186 13.76 -12.49 -0.16
CA ASN A 186 14.76 -11.43 -0.15
C ASN A 186 14.16 -10.10 0.34
N TYR A 187 13.04 -9.67 -0.25
CA TYR A 187 12.41 -8.41 0.15
C TYR A 187 11.86 -8.43 1.57
N ARG A 188 11.34 -9.60 2.01
CA ARG A 188 11.00 -9.82 3.42
C ARG A 188 12.18 -9.55 4.35
N GLN A 189 13.38 -10.00 3.99
CA GLN A 189 14.58 -9.76 4.81
C GLN A 189 14.95 -8.27 4.86
N GLU A 190 14.80 -7.55 3.74
CA GLU A 190 15.01 -6.09 3.71
C GLU A 190 14.03 -5.36 4.64
N LEU A 191 12.77 -5.80 4.68
CA LEU A 191 11.75 -5.23 5.58
C LEU A 191 12.07 -5.47 7.06
N LEU A 192 12.57 -6.65 7.41
CA LEU A 192 12.99 -6.94 8.79
C LEU A 192 14.24 -6.13 9.19
N SER A 193 15.18 -5.94 8.26
CA SER A 193 16.34 -5.08 8.51
C SER A 193 15.95 -3.60 8.65
N LEU A 194 14.94 -3.16 7.88
CA LEU A 194 14.37 -1.83 8.01
C LEU A 194 13.71 -1.63 9.39
N ASP A 195 13.02 -2.62 9.92
CA ASP A 195 12.41 -2.57 11.24
C ASP A 195 13.47 -2.36 12.34
N GLU A 196 14.58 -3.11 12.30
CA GLU A 196 15.71 -2.92 13.21
C GLU A 196 16.33 -1.52 13.07
N GLU A 197 16.45 -1.00 11.86
CA GLU A 197 16.95 0.35 11.57
C GLU A 197 16.02 1.42 12.16
N ILE A 198 14.71 1.29 11.99
CA ILE A 198 13.71 2.22 12.52
C ILE A 198 13.76 2.22 14.06
N ASP A 199 13.83 1.06 14.70
CA ASP A 199 13.93 0.98 16.15
C ASP A 199 15.19 1.72 16.66
N ALA A 200 16.32 1.56 15.98
CA ALA A 200 17.56 2.29 16.30
C ALA A 200 17.41 3.81 16.10
N ILE A 201 16.74 4.28 15.03
CA ILE A 201 16.45 5.70 14.80
C ILE A 201 15.59 6.26 15.94
N LEU A 202 14.57 5.54 16.35
CA LEU A 202 13.62 5.98 17.38
C LEU A 202 14.16 5.85 18.80
N ALA A 203 15.27 5.15 19.02
CA ALA A 203 15.87 4.95 20.33
C ALA A 203 16.31 6.26 21.03
N VAL A 204 16.50 7.35 20.27
CA VAL A 204 16.83 8.67 20.80
C VAL A 204 15.66 9.38 21.51
N ILE A 205 14.43 8.87 21.32
CA ILE A 205 13.21 9.45 21.88
C ILE A 205 12.99 8.89 23.30
N PRO A 206 12.98 9.75 24.33
CA PRO A 206 12.61 9.32 25.69
C PRO A 206 11.22 8.70 25.74
N ALA A 207 11.00 7.74 26.63
CA ALA A 207 9.72 7.02 26.71
C ALA A 207 8.52 7.95 26.94
N GLU A 208 8.71 9.01 27.75
CA GLU A 208 7.71 10.03 28.04
C GLU A 208 7.37 10.95 26.85
N HIS A 209 8.21 10.96 25.81
CA HIS A 209 7.99 11.71 24.57
C HIS A 209 7.46 10.84 23.42
N ARG A 210 7.28 9.54 23.61
CA ARG A 210 6.74 8.64 22.59
C ARG A 210 5.23 8.80 22.45
N GLN A 211 4.81 10.00 22.07
CA GLN A 211 3.42 10.42 21.95
C GLN A 211 3.13 10.93 20.55
N LEU A 212 2.05 10.44 19.93
CA LEU A 212 1.64 10.80 18.58
C LEU A 212 0.30 11.53 18.60
N VAL A 213 0.25 12.63 17.89
CA VAL A 213 -0.97 13.32 17.48
C VAL A 213 -0.95 13.41 15.97
N THR A 214 -1.96 12.92 15.29
CA THR A 214 -1.98 12.76 13.84
C THR A 214 -3.12 13.52 13.19
N ASN A 215 -3.06 13.67 11.87
CA ASN A 215 -4.13 14.30 11.12
C ASN A 215 -5.40 13.42 11.16
N HIS A 216 -5.27 12.13 10.83
CA HIS A 216 -6.27 11.09 11.09
C HIS A 216 -5.57 9.85 11.71
N ALA A 217 -6.35 8.88 12.17
CA ALA A 217 -5.82 7.72 12.90
C ALA A 217 -5.13 6.70 11.96
N ALA A 218 -3.94 7.04 11.43
CA ALA A 218 -3.18 6.20 10.50
C ALA A 218 -1.98 5.48 11.12
N LEU A 219 -1.55 5.86 12.33
CA LEU A 219 -0.31 5.36 12.93
C LEU A 219 -0.53 4.32 14.04
N GLY A 220 -1.66 3.62 14.04
CA GLY A 220 -1.97 2.61 15.05
C GLY A 220 -0.97 1.46 15.09
N TYR A 221 -0.63 0.89 13.93
CA TYR A 221 0.35 -0.21 13.82
C TYR A 221 1.78 0.24 14.11
N PHE A 222 2.16 1.46 13.71
CA PHE A 222 3.44 2.05 14.07
C PHE A 222 3.57 2.23 15.58
N ALA A 223 2.52 2.74 16.22
CA ALA A 223 2.47 2.94 17.66
C ALA A 223 2.58 1.62 18.43
N ASP A 224 1.82 0.60 18.01
CA ASP A 224 1.88 -0.76 18.57
C ASP A 224 3.29 -1.35 18.44
N ARG A 225 3.92 -1.20 17.26
CA ARG A 225 5.24 -1.77 16.98
C ARG A 225 6.36 -1.13 17.79
N TYR A 226 6.39 0.21 17.90
CA TYR A 226 7.52 0.97 18.45
C TYR A 226 7.24 1.58 19.82
N GLY A 227 6.15 1.21 20.48
CA GLY A 227 5.84 1.64 21.84
C GLY A 227 5.49 3.11 21.97
N PHE A 228 4.72 3.65 21.01
CA PHE A 228 4.16 4.99 21.08
C PHE A 228 2.72 4.98 21.61
N GLU A 229 2.34 6.06 22.27
CA GLU A 229 0.96 6.35 22.65
C GLU A 229 0.32 7.28 21.60
N VAL A 230 -0.81 6.89 21.00
CA VAL A 230 -1.60 7.79 20.15
C VAL A 230 -2.54 8.57 21.04
N LEU A 231 -2.28 9.86 21.24
CA LEU A 231 -3.09 10.74 22.08
C LEU A 231 -4.40 11.17 21.42
N GLY A 232 -4.44 11.18 20.09
CA GLY A 232 -5.61 11.56 19.31
C GLY A 232 -5.30 11.87 17.85
N ALA A 233 -6.39 12.09 17.11
CA ALA A 233 -6.34 12.56 15.73
C ALA A 233 -7.18 13.82 15.57
N ILE A 234 -6.77 14.73 14.69
CA ILE A 234 -7.49 15.99 14.41
C ILE A 234 -8.81 15.69 13.71
N VAL A 235 -8.77 14.83 12.69
CA VAL A 235 -9.95 14.32 12.00
C VAL A 235 -10.42 13.06 12.73
N PRO A 236 -11.64 13.03 13.29
CA PRO A 236 -12.13 11.87 13.97
C PRO A 236 -12.38 10.74 12.99
N GLY A 237 -12.10 9.53 13.43
CA GLY A 237 -12.32 8.34 12.61
C GLY A 237 -11.08 7.83 11.89
N GLY A 238 -11.28 6.77 11.11
CA GLY A 238 -10.23 6.05 10.40
C GLY A 238 -10.14 6.41 8.92
N ASP A 239 -10.79 7.50 8.49
CA ASP A 239 -10.71 8.01 7.13
C ASP A 239 -10.56 9.54 7.13
N THR A 240 -10.15 10.08 6.00
CA THR A 240 -9.88 11.51 5.79
C THR A 240 -11.12 12.33 5.41
N LEU A 241 -12.27 11.68 5.22
CA LEU A 241 -13.50 12.29 4.72
C LEU A 241 -14.34 12.97 5.80
N ALA A 242 -14.07 12.66 7.08
CA ALA A 242 -14.75 13.25 8.20
C ALA A 242 -14.26 14.69 8.44
N ALA A 243 -15.16 15.56 8.91
CA ALA A 243 -14.81 16.92 9.35
C ALA A 243 -14.93 16.99 10.87
N PRO A 244 -13.89 17.46 11.61
CA PRO A 244 -14.01 17.63 13.05
C PRO A 244 -14.99 18.75 13.38
N SER A 245 -15.76 18.59 14.47
CA SER A 245 -16.54 19.70 14.97
C SER A 245 -15.66 20.70 15.76
N PRO A 246 -16.06 21.97 15.90
CA PRO A 246 -15.33 22.92 16.78
C PRO A 246 -15.20 22.44 18.20
N ALA A 247 -16.14 21.67 18.72
CA ALA A 247 -16.10 21.11 20.07
C ALA A 247 -15.02 20.02 20.19
N ASP A 248 -14.90 19.15 19.16
CA ASP A 248 -13.88 18.08 19.12
C ASP A 248 -12.47 18.70 19.09
N LEU A 249 -12.27 19.71 18.23
CA LEU A 249 -10.98 20.44 18.16
C LEU A 249 -10.65 21.11 19.50
N ALA A 250 -11.61 21.75 20.16
CA ALA A 250 -11.40 22.38 21.46
C ALA A 250 -11.05 21.36 22.55
N ALA A 251 -11.71 20.20 22.57
CA ALA A 251 -11.41 19.10 23.49
C ALA A 251 -10.02 18.52 23.25
N LEU A 252 -9.65 18.31 21.96
CA LEU A 252 -8.32 17.86 21.58
C LEU A 252 -7.26 18.86 22.07
N VAL A 253 -7.39 20.16 21.76
CA VAL A 253 -6.44 21.22 22.20
C VAL A 253 -6.27 21.22 23.73
N GLN A 254 -7.36 21.07 24.49
CA GLN A 254 -7.26 20.99 25.96
C GLN A 254 -6.49 19.76 26.42
N THR A 255 -6.67 18.62 25.77
CA THR A 255 -5.94 17.39 26.08
C THR A 255 -4.45 17.55 25.78
N LEU A 256 -4.12 18.06 24.59
CA LEU A 256 -2.74 18.26 24.14
C LEU A 256 -1.97 19.27 25.00
N ARG A 257 -2.65 20.33 25.48
CA ARG A 257 -2.08 21.29 26.45
C ARG A 257 -1.71 20.65 27.80
N ARG A 258 -2.55 19.73 28.27
CA ARG A 258 -2.31 19.04 29.57
C ARG A 258 -1.11 18.11 29.51
N VAL A 259 -0.95 17.44 28.37
CA VAL A 259 0.13 16.47 28.17
C VAL A 259 1.44 17.17 27.80
N GLY A 260 1.39 18.33 27.15
CA GLY A 260 2.57 19.07 26.72
C GLY A 260 3.22 18.47 25.48
N VAL A 261 2.39 18.20 24.44
CA VAL A 261 2.87 17.63 23.17
C VAL A 261 3.89 18.51 22.48
N ARG A 262 4.84 17.90 21.77
CA ARG A 262 5.92 18.60 21.05
C ARG A 262 5.64 18.74 19.55
N ALA A 263 4.87 17.83 18.96
CA ALA A 263 4.59 17.81 17.53
C ALA A 263 3.19 17.30 17.22
N ILE A 264 2.65 17.76 16.09
CA ILE A 264 1.49 17.21 15.41
C ILE A 264 1.97 16.69 14.06
N PHE A 265 1.67 15.42 13.77
CA PHE A 265 2.07 14.75 12.54
C PHE A 265 0.96 14.85 11.50
N ALA A 266 1.17 15.70 10.49
CA ALA A 266 0.25 15.90 9.38
C ALA A 266 0.61 15.01 8.20
N GLU A 267 -0.37 14.63 7.40
CA GLU A 267 -0.16 13.81 6.21
C GLU A 267 0.20 14.66 5.00
N THR A 268 1.06 14.09 4.14
CA THR A 268 1.39 14.72 2.84
C THR A 268 0.25 14.62 1.80
N THR A 269 -0.74 13.75 2.03
CA THR A 269 -1.91 13.54 1.16
C THR A 269 -3.11 14.43 1.49
N ALA A 270 -3.03 15.22 2.58
CA ALA A 270 -4.08 16.12 3.03
C ALA A 270 -3.52 17.52 3.33
N SER A 271 -4.42 18.54 3.41
CA SER A 271 -4.00 19.87 3.86
C SER A 271 -3.54 19.87 5.31
N ALA A 272 -2.46 20.58 5.62
CA ALA A 272 -1.98 20.80 6.97
C ALA A 272 -2.75 21.90 7.74
N ASP A 273 -3.68 22.61 7.10
CA ASP A 273 -4.37 23.80 7.66
C ASP A 273 -4.97 23.55 9.05
N LEU A 274 -5.61 22.38 9.25
CA LEU A 274 -6.19 22.02 10.55
C LEU A 274 -5.10 21.76 11.60
N ALA A 275 -4.00 21.11 11.23
CA ALA A 275 -2.88 20.87 12.14
C ALA A 275 -2.22 22.20 12.53
N GLU A 276 -2.03 23.11 11.59
CA GLU A 276 -1.50 24.45 11.82
C GLU A 276 -2.42 25.29 12.73
N ALA A 277 -3.74 25.20 12.54
CA ALA A 277 -4.72 25.86 13.41
C ALA A 277 -4.65 25.34 14.86
N VAL A 278 -4.54 24.02 15.03
CA VAL A 278 -4.39 23.39 16.36
C VAL A 278 -3.07 23.82 17.00
N VAL A 279 -1.95 23.84 16.26
CA VAL A 279 -0.66 24.31 16.76
C VAL A 279 -0.72 25.79 17.16
N SER A 280 -1.38 26.64 16.35
CA SER A 280 -1.58 28.07 16.70
C SER A 280 -2.32 28.25 18.02
N GLU A 281 -3.30 27.40 18.31
CA GLU A 281 -4.03 27.42 19.59
C GLU A 281 -3.19 26.86 20.76
N LEU A 282 -2.28 25.91 20.51
CA LEU A 282 -1.42 25.34 21.54
C LEU A 282 -0.34 26.33 22.00
N GLY A 283 0.16 27.16 21.09
CA GLY A 283 1.18 28.18 21.34
C GLY A 283 2.59 27.73 20.95
N GLU A 284 3.60 28.48 21.46
CA GLU A 284 5.00 28.23 21.11
C GLU A 284 5.49 26.85 21.60
N GLY A 285 6.40 26.26 20.82
CA GLY A 285 7.07 24.98 21.16
C GLY A 285 6.45 23.74 20.57
N VAL A 286 5.30 23.84 19.89
CA VAL A 286 4.70 22.73 19.13
C VAL A 286 4.92 22.95 17.65
N VAL A 287 5.30 21.90 16.91
CA VAL A 287 5.56 21.96 15.47
C VAL A 287 4.64 21.04 14.69
N VAL A 288 4.35 21.41 13.43
CA VAL A 288 3.70 20.50 12.48
C VAL A 288 4.78 19.78 11.69
N VAL A 289 4.71 18.45 11.63
CA VAL A 289 5.66 17.59 10.93
C VAL A 289 4.90 16.78 9.88
N ALA A 290 5.26 16.96 8.61
CA ALA A 290 4.64 16.21 7.52
C ALA A 290 5.20 14.77 7.45
N LEU A 291 4.33 13.74 7.41
CA LEU A 291 4.65 12.34 7.24
C LEU A 291 3.99 11.78 5.98
N PHE A 292 4.65 10.81 5.37
CA PHE A 292 4.11 10.03 4.25
C PHE A 292 3.33 8.83 4.81
N THR A 293 2.04 9.02 5.07
CA THR A 293 1.18 7.99 5.69
C THR A 293 0.22 7.35 4.69
N GLY A 294 -0.34 8.11 3.73
CA GLY A 294 -1.30 7.61 2.75
C GLY A 294 -0.71 7.28 1.36
N SER A 295 0.51 7.74 1.07
CA SER A 295 1.15 7.59 -0.24
C SER A 295 2.67 7.65 -0.12
N LEU A 296 3.38 7.11 -1.12
CA LEU A 296 4.80 7.41 -1.32
C LEU A 296 5.00 8.89 -1.62
N GLY A 297 6.24 9.36 -1.46
CA GLY A 297 6.66 10.69 -1.87
C GLY A 297 7.05 10.78 -3.34
N GLY A 298 6.95 11.99 -3.92
CA GLY A 298 7.43 12.26 -5.27
C GLY A 298 8.96 12.33 -5.36
N PRO A 299 9.51 12.46 -6.56
CA PRO A 299 10.97 12.52 -6.79
C PRO A 299 11.65 13.61 -5.95
N GLY A 300 12.72 13.27 -5.26
CA GLY A 300 13.49 14.15 -4.39
C GLY A 300 12.91 14.36 -3.00
N SER A 301 11.85 13.64 -2.62
CA SER A 301 11.22 13.70 -1.30
C SER A 301 11.95 12.90 -0.22
N GLY A 302 12.79 11.94 -0.62
CA GLY A 302 13.38 10.93 0.27
C GLY A 302 12.41 9.81 0.68
N ALA A 303 11.23 9.73 0.04
CA ALA A 303 10.19 8.74 0.33
C ALA A 303 9.63 8.07 -0.95
N GLU A 304 10.47 7.96 -1.98
CA GLU A 304 10.08 7.46 -3.30
C GLU A 304 9.81 5.95 -3.32
N THR A 305 10.31 5.20 -2.33
CA THR A 305 10.07 3.77 -2.14
C THR A 305 9.50 3.51 -0.76
N TYR A 306 8.90 2.37 -0.55
CA TYR A 306 8.37 1.98 0.76
C TYR A 306 9.44 2.01 1.85
N LEU A 307 10.63 1.44 1.59
CA LEU A 307 11.73 1.43 2.55
C LEU A 307 12.20 2.86 2.90
N ALA A 308 12.35 3.70 1.87
CA ALA A 308 12.77 5.09 2.06
C ALA A 308 11.69 5.91 2.80
N MET A 309 10.42 5.70 2.49
CA MET A 309 9.28 6.34 3.16
C MET A 309 9.28 6.06 4.66
N GLN A 310 9.40 4.81 5.05
CA GLN A 310 9.39 4.41 6.46
C GLN A 310 10.59 5.00 7.22
N ARG A 311 11.78 4.95 6.63
CA ARG A 311 13.00 5.56 7.19
C ARG A 311 12.83 7.07 7.37
N THR A 312 12.39 7.78 6.34
CA THR A 312 12.15 9.23 6.37
C THR A 312 11.12 9.61 7.43
N ASN A 313 10.05 8.85 7.58
CA ASN A 313 9.06 9.06 8.63
C ASN A 313 9.67 8.89 10.02
N ALA A 314 10.43 7.81 10.25
CA ALA A 314 11.10 7.57 11.53
C ALA A 314 12.10 8.69 11.88
N GLU A 315 12.92 9.15 10.93
CA GLU A 315 13.84 10.25 11.09
C GLU A 315 13.13 11.56 11.46
N ARG A 316 12.00 11.87 10.78
CA ARG A 316 11.20 13.06 11.08
C ARG A 316 10.58 13.00 12.47
N ILE A 317 10.07 11.83 12.86
CA ILE A 317 9.51 11.61 14.22
C ILE A 317 10.62 11.75 15.25
N ALA A 318 11.78 11.14 15.04
CA ALA A 318 12.92 11.22 15.94
C ALA A 318 13.44 12.66 16.09
N ALA A 319 13.52 13.42 15.01
CA ALA A 319 13.93 14.83 15.03
C ALA A 319 12.95 15.71 15.82
N ALA A 320 11.65 15.43 15.74
CA ALA A 320 10.62 16.21 16.42
C ALA A 320 10.49 15.89 17.91
N LEU A 321 10.70 14.64 18.31
CA LEU A 321 10.43 14.15 19.67
C LEU A 321 11.69 13.86 20.49
N GLY A 322 12.85 13.66 19.82
CA GLY A 322 14.12 13.29 20.48
C GLY A 322 14.91 14.47 21.08
N GLY A 323 14.55 15.71 20.75
CA GLY A 323 15.23 16.90 21.31
C GLY A 323 14.94 17.09 22.79
N SER A 324 15.97 17.44 23.56
CA SER A 324 15.92 17.79 25.01
C SER A 324 15.27 19.15 25.22
#